data_816e5786d0d0220bea181421d134d58f
#
_entry.id   816e5786d0d0220bea181421d134d58f
#
_cell.length_a   1.000
_cell.length_b   1.000
_cell.length_c   1.000
_cell.angle_alpha   90.00
_cell.angle_beta   90.00
_cell.angle_gamma   90.00
#
_symmetry.space_group_name_H-M   'P 1'
#
loop_
_entity.id
_entity.type
_entity.pdbx_description
1 polymer ?
#
loop_
_entity_poly.entity_id
_entity_poly.type
_entity_poly.pdbx_seq_one_letter_code
_entity_poly.pdbx_strand_id
1 'polypeptide(L)'
;IPVDVQRGTIVPVLQQLKPDVAFNALHGKWGEDGCCSAILETLQIPYTHSGVLASSLAMHKEKSKIVFRAAGLPVADSILVPLEEVAAGHPMAPPYVVKPVNEGSSVGVHIVLETANGPARAVLDERHIFGSHAMVERFVPGKELTCAVIGDTALGVIDIVSKSSSWYDYTAKYAPGGSQHILPAEIPQAIYRQAQELALRAHRALGCRGVSRADFRYDDAGTGELILLEVNTQPGMTGTSLVPELAAHAGKSYEALVTWMVNDASVDR
;
A
#
# COMPACT_ATOMS: atom_id res chain seq x y z
N ILE A 1 23.48 -4.10 -11.41
CA ILE A 1 23.59 -2.90 -12.27
C ILE A 1 22.32 -2.09 -12.06
N PRO A 2 22.39 -0.82 -11.59
CA PRO A 2 21.24 0.05 -11.51
C PRO A 2 20.76 0.44 -12.93
N VAL A 3 19.44 0.41 -13.12
CA VAL A 3 18.79 0.81 -14.37
C VAL A 3 17.71 1.84 -14.04
N ASP A 4 17.86 3.04 -14.58
CA ASP A 4 16.81 4.06 -14.49
C ASP A 4 15.74 3.77 -15.55
N VAL A 5 14.48 3.68 -15.10
CA VAL A 5 13.39 3.21 -15.96
C VAL A 5 12.71 4.37 -16.65
N GLN A 6 12.86 4.43 -17.97
CA GLN A 6 12.14 5.36 -18.84
C GLN A 6 11.27 4.58 -19.83
N ARG A 7 10.02 5.00 -20.00
CA ARG A 7 9.01 4.28 -20.80
C ARG A 7 9.47 3.89 -22.21
N GLY A 8 10.22 4.73 -22.90
CA GLY A 8 10.66 4.49 -24.29
C GLY A 8 11.92 3.63 -24.40
N THR A 9 12.68 3.43 -23.34
CA THR A 9 14.03 2.85 -23.41
C THR A 9 14.24 1.59 -22.60
N ILE A 10 13.35 1.27 -21.66
CA ILE A 10 13.55 0.15 -20.74
C ILE A 10 13.67 -1.21 -21.45
N VAL A 11 12.87 -1.46 -22.48
CA VAL A 11 12.89 -2.73 -23.21
C VAL A 11 14.25 -2.96 -23.91
N PRO A 12 14.75 -2.06 -24.79
CA PRO A 12 16.06 -2.24 -25.42
C PRO A 12 17.21 -2.30 -24.40
N VAL A 13 17.12 -1.56 -23.28
CA VAL A 13 18.13 -1.63 -22.22
C VAL A 13 18.17 -3.03 -21.59
N LEU A 14 17.02 -3.58 -21.22
CA LEU A 14 16.94 -4.93 -20.64
C LEU A 14 17.37 -6.01 -21.63
N GLN A 15 17.02 -5.88 -22.92
CA GLN A 15 17.45 -6.81 -23.98
C GLN A 15 18.96 -6.80 -24.19
N GLN A 16 19.59 -5.64 -24.02
CA GLN A 16 21.06 -5.51 -24.12
C GLN A 16 21.76 -6.04 -22.86
N LEU A 17 21.23 -5.74 -21.67
CA LEU A 17 21.84 -6.14 -20.40
C LEU A 17 21.68 -7.64 -20.12
N LYS A 18 20.57 -8.24 -20.52
CA LYS A 18 20.22 -9.65 -20.27
C LYS A 18 20.46 -10.05 -18.81
N PRO A 19 19.83 -9.38 -17.85
CA PRO A 19 20.04 -9.68 -16.43
C PRO A 19 19.47 -11.06 -16.09
N ASP A 20 20.13 -11.78 -15.17
CA ASP A 20 19.62 -13.05 -14.62
C ASP A 20 18.39 -12.84 -13.74
N VAL A 21 18.29 -11.67 -13.11
CA VAL A 21 17.19 -11.26 -12.24
C VAL A 21 17.05 -9.73 -12.21
N ALA A 22 15.83 -9.25 -12.12
CA ALA A 22 15.51 -7.85 -11.90
C ALA A 22 14.97 -7.65 -10.47
N PHE A 23 15.71 -6.90 -9.65
CA PHE A 23 15.18 -6.38 -8.38
C PHE A 23 14.39 -5.11 -8.68
N ASN A 24 13.05 -5.18 -8.61
CA ASN A 24 12.21 -4.03 -8.88
C ASN A 24 12.14 -3.13 -7.63
N ALA A 25 12.77 -1.96 -7.71
CA ALA A 25 12.79 -0.94 -6.64
C ALA A 25 12.01 0.33 -7.03
N LEU A 26 11.13 0.24 -8.03
CA LEU A 26 10.31 1.36 -8.48
C LEU A 26 9.10 1.52 -7.56
N HIS A 27 8.59 2.75 -7.45
CA HIS A 27 7.40 3.08 -6.68
C HIS A 27 6.38 3.86 -7.52
N GLY A 28 5.10 3.79 -7.11
CA GLY A 28 4.01 4.50 -7.76
C GLY A 28 3.63 3.93 -9.13
N LYS A 29 3.00 4.79 -9.93
CA LYS A 29 2.61 4.43 -11.30
C LYS A 29 3.78 3.91 -12.10
N TRP A 30 3.53 2.89 -12.89
CA TRP A 30 4.50 2.16 -13.72
C TRP A 30 5.35 1.15 -12.94
N GLY A 31 5.78 1.48 -11.74
CA GLY A 31 6.59 0.60 -10.90
C GLY A 31 5.77 -0.45 -10.17
N GLU A 32 4.66 -0.02 -9.54
CA GLU A 32 3.83 -0.84 -8.65
C GLU A 32 2.52 -1.33 -9.28
N ASP A 33 2.14 -0.82 -10.46
CA ASP A 33 0.84 -1.08 -11.10
C ASP A 33 0.82 -2.30 -12.03
N GLY A 34 1.92 -3.05 -12.09
CA GLY A 34 2.09 -4.22 -12.94
C GLY A 34 2.69 -3.93 -14.32
N CYS A 35 2.83 -2.66 -14.74
CA CYS A 35 3.39 -2.33 -16.06
C CYS A 35 4.85 -2.79 -16.20
N CYS A 36 5.68 -2.53 -15.20
CA CYS A 36 7.08 -2.98 -15.22
C CYS A 36 7.16 -4.51 -15.14
N SER A 37 6.35 -5.14 -14.30
CA SER A 37 6.25 -6.59 -14.20
C SER A 37 5.87 -7.22 -15.55
N ALA A 38 4.91 -6.64 -16.29
CA ALA A 38 4.50 -7.14 -17.61
C ALA A 38 5.64 -7.09 -18.65
N ILE A 39 6.49 -6.07 -18.58
CA ILE A 39 7.69 -6.00 -19.43
C ILE A 39 8.66 -7.13 -19.10
N LEU A 40 8.91 -7.36 -17.81
CA LEU A 40 9.82 -8.40 -17.35
C LEU A 40 9.29 -9.81 -17.69
N GLU A 41 7.99 -10.07 -17.53
CA GLU A 41 7.32 -11.29 -17.99
C GLU A 41 7.51 -11.50 -19.51
N THR A 42 7.24 -10.47 -20.31
CA THR A 42 7.39 -10.54 -21.78
C THR A 42 8.81 -10.84 -22.20
N LEU A 43 9.80 -10.33 -21.47
CA LEU A 43 11.22 -10.57 -21.73
C LEU A 43 11.75 -11.84 -21.06
N GLN A 44 10.92 -12.56 -20.32
CA GLN A 44 11.29 -13.78 -19.57
C GLN A 44 12.47 -13.53 -18.60
N ILE A 45 12.48 -12.35 -17.95
CA ILE A 45 13.46 -11.97 -16.95
C ILE A 45 12.83 -12.20 -15.58
N PRO A 46 13.36 -13.11 -14.73
CA PRO A 46 12.91 -13.28 -13.35
C PRO A 46 12.96 -11.97 -12.58
N TYR A 47 11.93 -11.70 -11.76
CA TYR A 47 11.85 -10.45 -11.00
C TYR A 47 11.29 -10.66 -9.59
N THR A 48 11.63 -9.72 -8.71
CA THR A 48 11.17 -9.71 -7.31
C THR A 48 9.75 -9.15 -7.21
N HIS A 49 9.10 -9.41 -6.05
CA HIS A 49 7.76 -8.93 -5.70
C HIS A 49 6.64 -9.64 -6.48
N SER A 50 5.45 -9.03 -6.46
CA SER A 50 4.23 -9.61 -7.03
C SER A 50 4.15 -9.49 -8.54
N GLY A 51 3.39 -10.38 -9.17
CA GLY A 51 3.14 -10.39 -10.60
C GLY A 51 2.19 -9.30 -11.08
N VAL A 52 1.93 -9.31 -12.38
CA VAL A 52 1.13 -8.29 -13.09
C VAL A 52 -0.26 -8.11 -12.48
N LEU A 53 -1.02 -9.20 -12.31
CA LEU A 53 -2.40 -9.14 -11.84
C LEU A 53 -2.48 -8.63 -10.41
N ALA A 54 -1.67 -9.19 -9.50
CA ALA A 54 -1.66 -8.80 -8.09
C ALA A 54 -1.28 -7.32 -7.92
N SER A 55 -0.26 -6.86 -8.63
CA SER A 55 0.18 -5.46 -8.61
C SER A 55 -0.90 -4.51 -9.14
N SER A 56 -1.53 -4.84 -10.27
CA SER A 56 -2.62 -4.03 -10.85
C SER A 56 -3.86 -3.98 -9.95
N LEU A 57 -4.23 -5.09 -9.32
CA LEU A 57 -5.35 -5.15 -8.38
C LEU A 57 -5.04 -4.35 -7.12
N ALA A 58 -3.85 -4.51 -6.53
CA ALA A 58 -3.45 -3.81 -5.33
C ALA A 58 -3.43 -2.29 -5.52
N MET A 59 -2.91 -1.82 -6.67
CA MET A 59 -2.86 -0.39 -6.99
C MET A 59 -4.25 0.24 -7.15
N HIS A 60 -5.25 -0.54 -7.58
CA HIS A 60 -6.61 -0.05 -7.80
C HIS A 60 -7.49 -0.27 -6.56
N LYS A 61 -7.58 0.74 -5.70
CA LYS A 61 -8.25 0.66 -4.37
C LYS A 61 -9.68 0.10 -4.41
N GLU A 62 -10.49 0.49 -5.40
CA GLU A 62 -11.84 -0.07 -5.54
C GLU A 62 -11.82 -1.57 -5.86
N LYS A 63 -10.96 -2.00 -6.80
CA LYS A 63 -10.90 -3.41 -7.21
C LYS A 63 -10.30 -4.29 -6.12
N SER A 64 -9.25 -3.82 -5.44
CA SER A 64 -8.69 -4.54 -4.29
C SER A 64 -9.73 -4.74 -3.18
N LYS A 65 -10.54 -3.72 -2.88
CA LYS A 65 -11.62 -3.83 -1.86
C LYS A 65 -12.72 -4.81 -2.28
N ILE A 66 -13.04 -4.94 -3.57
CA ILE A 66 -13.97 -5.97 -4.06
C ILE A 66 -13.41 -7.36 -3.77
N VAL A 67 -12.13 -7.59 -4.07
CA VAL A 67 -11.44 -8.86 -3.79
C VAL A 67 -11.39 -9.14 -2.29
N PHE A 68 -11.04 -8.14 -1.47
CA PHE A 68 -10.99 -8.27 -0.02
C PHE A 68 -12.36 -8.63 0.59
N ARG A 69 -13.44 -7.96 0.15
CA ARG A 69 -14.81 -8.31 0.59
C ARG A 69 -15.19 -9.73 0.21
N ALA A 70 -14.88 -10.16 -1.02
CA ALA A 70 -15.14 -11.52 -1.47
C ALA A 70 -14.38 -12.58 -0.67
N ALA A 71 -13.18 -12.22 -0.16
CA ALA A 71 -12.37 -13.05 0.73
C ALA A 71 -12.78 -12.93 2.21
N GLY A 72 -13.85 -12.18 2.55
CA GLY A 72 -14.30 -11.99 3.92
C GLY A 72 -13.33 -11.17 4.78
N LEU A 73 -12.57 -10.25 4.18
CA LEU A 73 -11.68 -9.35 4.88
C LEU A 73 -12.42 -8.05 5.26
N PRO A 74 -12.19 -7.51 6.47
CA PRO A 74 -12.83 -6.29 6.92
C PRO A 74 -12.25 -5.07 6.20
N VAL A 75 -13.06 -4.40 5.41
CA VAL A 75 -12.72 -3.14 4.71
C VAL A 75 -13.81 -2.10 4.99
N ALA A 76 -13.43 -0.84 5.10
CA ALA A 76 -14.39 0.24 5.30
C ALA A 76 -15.35 0.38 4.11
N ASP A 77 -16.58 0.82 4.37
CA ASP A 77 -17.55 1.15 3.32
C ASP A 77 -17.01 2.28 2.46
N SER A 78 -17.18 2.14 1.16
CA SER A 78 -16.68 3.11 0.18
C SER A 78 -17.53 3.12 -1.07
N ILE A 79 -17.57 4.29 -1.71
CA ILE A 79 -18.24 4.54 -2.99
C ILE A 79 -17.28 5.24 -3.95
N LEU A 80 -17.51 5.05 -5.24
CA LEU A 80 -16.80 5.78 -6.29
C LEU A 80 -17.74 6.90 -6.79
N VAL A 81 -17.24 8.13 -6.77
CA VAL A 81 -18.06 9.33 -7.00
C VAL A 81 -17.34 10.27 -7.98
N PRO A 82 -18.05 10.87 -8.96
CA PRO A 82 -17.51 11.95 -9.80
C PRO A 82 -16.98 13.10 -8.95
N LEU A 83 -15.86 13.71 -9.36
CA LEU A 83 -15.24 14.79 -8.60
C LEU A 83 -16.18 15.99 -8.38
N GLU A 84 -17.01 16.28 -9.36
CA GLU A 84 -18.01 17.34 -9.31
C GLU A 84 -19.02 17.13 -8.17
N GLU A 85 -19.45 15.90 -7.97
CA GLU A 85 -20.38 15.54 -6.88
C GLU A 85 -19.68 15.63 -5.52
N VAL A 86 -18.42 15.20 -5.42
CA VAL A 86 -17.61 15.36 -4.18
C VAL A 86 -17.46 16.83 -3.80
N ALA A 87 -17.25 17.71 -4.78
CA ALA A 87 -17.07 19.14 -4.53
C ALA A 87 -18.41 19.88 -4.27
N ALA A 88 -19.52 19.37 -4.79
CA ALA A 88 -20.84 19.99 -4.65
C ALA A 88 -21.51 19.68 -3.29
N GLY A 89 -21.20 18.54 -2.67
CA GLY A 89 -21.83 18.13 -1.43
C GLY A 89 -21.08 17.00 -0.72
N HIS A 90 -21.67 16.50 0.37
CA HIS A 90 -21.15 15.34 1.09
C HIS A 90 -21.71 14.05 0.47
N PRO A 91 -20.88 13.24 -0.25
CA PRO A 91 -21.35 12.00 -0.85
C PRO A 91 -21.71 10.92 0.18
N MET A 92 -21.23 11.10 1.42
CA MET A 92 -21.48 10.24 2.56
C MET A 92 -21.48 11.10 3.83
N ALA A 93 -22.14 10.64 4.89
CA ALA A 93 -22.10 11.35 6.17
C ALA A 93 -20.67 11.45 6.72
N PRO A 94 -20.19 12.64 7.14
CA PRO A 94 -18.91 12.77 7.81
C PRO A 94 -18.87 11.97 9.14
N PRO A 95 -17.69 11.50 9.57
CA PRO A 95 -16.37 11.70 8.93
C PRO A 95 -16.10 10.70 7.81
N TYR A 96 -15.44 11.16 6.75
CA TYR A 96 -15.04 10.32 5.62
C TYR A 96 -13.70 10.76 5.03
N VAL A 97 -13.11 9.90 4.21
CA VAL A 97 -11.87 10.14 3.46
C VAL A 97 -12.18 10.18 1.98
N VAL A 98 -11.64 11.18 1.29
CA VAL A 98 -11.61 11.25 -0.18
C VAL A 98 -10.21 10.97 -0.66
N LYS A 99 -10.05 10.03 -1.59
CA LYS A 99 -8.73 9.64 -2.09
C LYS A 99 -8.78 9.20 -3.56
N PRO A 100 -7.66 9.35 -4.30
CA PRO A 100 -7.55 8.82 -5.65
C PRO A 100 -7.68 7.30 -5.66
N VAL A 101 -8.22 6.77 -6.76
CA VAL A 101 -8.41 5.32 -6.92
C VAL A 101 -7.10 4.58 -7.13
N ASN A 102 -6.16 5.19 -7.89
CA ASN A 102 -4.94 4.54 -8.41
C ASN A 102 -3.66 5.27 -8.01
N GLU A 103 -3.59 5.85 -6.81
CA GLU A 103 -2.38 6.52 -6.32
C GLU A 103 -1.88 5.87 -5.04
N GLY A 104 -0.56 5.94 -4.84
CA GLY A 104 0.12 5.50 -3.63
C GLY A 104 0.51 6.67 -2.71
N SER A 105 1.24 6.36 -1.64
CA SER A 105 1.95 7.33 -0.77
C SER A 105 1.07 8.43 -0.15
N SER A 106 -0.21 8.20 0.07
CA SER A 106 -1.17 9.19 0.62
C SER A 106 -1.32 10.48 -0.21
N VAL A 107 -0.96 10.44 -1.51
CA VAL A 107 -1.12 11.58 -2.41
C VAL A 107 -2.61 11.81 -2.66
N GLY A 108 -3.07 13.07 -2.54
CA GLY A 108 -4.46 13.47 -2.78
C GLY A 108 -5.46 12.93 -1.75
N VAL A 109 -5.04 12.61 -0.53
CA VAL A 109 -5.94 12.15 0.53
C VAL A 109 -6.50 13.34 1.30
N HIS A 110 -7.83 13.47 1.33
CA HIS A 110 -8.55 14.50 2.09
C HIS A 110 -9.44 13.86 3.13
N ILE A 111 -9.31 14.29 4.40
CA ILE A 111 -10.18 13.86 5.50
C ILE A 111 -11.24 14.94 5.75
N VAL A 112 -12.50 14.56 5.69
CA VAL A 112 -13.64 15.43 5.99
C VAL A 112 -14.20 14.99 7.33
N LEU A 113 -13.92 15.78 8.37
CA LEU A 113 -14.39 15.53 9.74
C LEU A 113 -15.83 16.04 9.92
N GLU A 114 -16.48 15.63 11.02
CA GLU A 114 -17.82 16.09 11.41
C GLU A 114 -17.89 17.64 11.57
N THR A 115 -16.77 18.25 11.98
CA THR A 115 -16.63 19.70 12.14
C THR A 115 -16.27 20.45 10.87
N ALA A 116 -16.15 19.76 9.71
CA ALA A 116 -15.78 20.38 8.46
C ALA A 116 -16.87 21.37 7.98
N ASN A 117 -16.42 22.53 7.51
CA ASN A 117 -17.32 23.59 6.98
C ASN A 117 -17.87 23.31 5.56
N GLY A 118 -17.70 22.09 5.07
CA GLY A 118 -18.21 21.69 3.75
C GLY A 118 -17.46 20.50 3.16
N PRO A 119 -17.82 20.11 1.93
CA PRO A 119 -17.22 18.99 1.22
C PRO A 119 -15.77 19.27 0.78
N ALA A 120 -15.08 18.25 0.31
CA ALA A 120 -13.67 18.30 -0.12
C ALA A 120 -13.53 18.98 -1.49
N ARG A 121 -13.76 20.28 -1.60
CA ARG A 121 -13.74 21.04 -2.88
C ARG A 121 -12.35 21.07 -3.54
N ALA A 122 -11.27 20.97 -2.77
CA ALA A 122 -9.89 20.97 -3.26
C ALA A 122 -9.60 19.85 -4.28
N VAL A 123 -10.39 18.77 -4.29
CA VAL A 123 -10.24 17.68 -5.27
C VAL A 123 -10.36 18.14 -6.72
N LEU A 124 -11.05 19.25 -7.00
CA LEU A 124 -11.18 19.80 -8.36
C LEU A 124 -9.85 20.36 -8.88
N ASP A 125 -9.05 20.96 -8.00
CA ASP A 125 -7.72 21.50 -8.34
C ASP A 125 -6.71 20.37 -8.54
N GLU A 126 -6.97 19.21 -7.95
CA GLU A 126 -6.15 18.00 -8.00
C GLU A 126 -6.64 16.97 -9.05
N ARG A 127 -7.45 17.39 -10.02
CA ARG A 127 -8.00 16.52 -11.09
C ARG A 127 -6.91 15.71 -11.82
N HIS A 128 -5.71 16.23 -11.93
CA HIS A 128 -4.58 15.53 -12.55
C HIS A 128 -4.13 14.29 -11.74
N ILE A 129 -4.45 14.23 -10.43
CA ILE A 129 -4.19 13.11 -9.53
C ILE A 129 -5.38 12.15 -9.52
N PHE A 130 -6.58 12.69 -9.38
CA PHE A 130 -7.82 11.90 -9.23
C PHE A 130 -8.36 11.34 -10.55
N GLY A 131 -8.12 12.00 -11.69
CA GLY A 131 -8.86 11.74 -12.92
C GLY A 131 -10.28 12.30 -12.85
N SER A 132 -11.29 11.49 -13.20
CA SER A 132 -12.70 11.89 -13.22
C SER A 132 -13.48 11.51 -11.94
N HIS A 133 -12.95 10.59 -11.13
CA HIS A 133 -13.64 10.04 -9.96
C HIS A 133 -12.71 9.98 -8.75
N ALA A 134 -13.30 10.11 -7.57
CA ALA A 134 -12.66 9.85 -6.29
C ALA A 134 -13.30 8.63 -5.61
N MET A 135 -12.52 7.91 -4.81
CA MET A 135 -13.05 7.00 -3.82
C MET A 135 -13.34 7.77 -2.53
N VAL A 136 -14.58 7.71 -2.09
CA VAL A 136 -15.03 8.24 -0.80
C VAL A 136 -15.25 7.06 0.13
N GLU A 137 -14.59 7.10 1.28
CA GLU A 137 -14.53 5.98 2.22
C GLU A 137 -14.84 6.44 3.64
N ARG A 138 -15.59 5.65 4.40
CA ARG A 138 -15.81 5.89 5.83
C ARG A 138 -14.48 6.04 6.57
N PHE A 139 -14.34 7.12 7.31
CA PHE A 139 -13.16 7.32 8.16
C PHE A 139 -13.17 6.33 9.34
N VAL A 140 -12.03 5.72 9.61
CA VAL A 140 -11.81 4.87 10.78
C VAL A 140 -10.79 5.58 11.68
N PRO A 141 -11.19 5.99 12.89
CA PRO A 141 -10.28 6.66 13.83
C PRO A 141 -9.26 5.69 14.43
N GLY A 142 -8.43 6.19 15.34
CA GLY A 142 -7.50 5.39 16.13
C GLY A 142 -6.13 5.20 15.49
N LYS A 143 -5.53 4.04 15.67
CA LYS A 143 -4.14 3.72 15.31
C LYS A 143 -3.99 3.35 13.85
N GLU A 144 -2.84 3.68 13.28
CA GLU A 144 -2.41 3.20 11.96
C GLU A 144 -1.41 2.05 12.15
N LEU A 145 -1.81 0.86 11.71
CA LEU A 145 -1.02 -0.35 11.86
C LEU A 145 -0.54 -0.86 10.51
N THR A 146 0.64 -1.46 10.49
CA THR A 146 1.15 -2.12 9.28
C THR A 146 1.78 -3.47 9.63
N CYS A 147 1.61 -4.43 8.72
CA CYS A 147 2.17 -5.77 8.82
C CYS A 147 2.71 -6.21 7.46
N ALA A 148 3.95 -6.68 7.42
CA ALA A 148 4.55 -7.24 6.21
C ALA A 148 4.36 -8.75 6.14
N VAL A 149 4.30 -9.26 4.91
CA VAL A 149 4.31 -10.68 4.58
C VAL A 149 5.54 -10.97 3.73
N ILE A 150 6.27 -12.03 4.05
CA ILE A 150 7.38 -12.56 3.25
C ILE A 150 7.04 -14.02 2.90
N GLY A 151 6.83 -14.29 1.63
CA GLY A 151 6.30 -15.58 1.18
C GLY A 151 4.96 -15.90 1.85
N ASP A 152 4.90 -16.95 2.63
CA ASP A 152 3.71 -17.36 3.37
C ASP A 152 3.72 -16.99 4.87
N THR A 153 4.59 -16.07 5.27
CA THR A 153 4.79 -15.71 6.68
C THR A 153 4.49 -14.24 6.93
N ALA A 154 3.50 -13.96 7.76
CA ALA A 154 3.26 -12.62 8.29
C ALA A 154 4.30 -12.31 9.38
N LEU A 155 4.90 -11.12 9.31
CA LEU A 155 5.88 -10.63 10.28
C LEU A 155 5.19 -9.97 11.48
N GLY A 156 5.94 -9.13 12.21
CA GLY A 156 5.40 -8.31 13.28
C GLY A 156 4.41 -7.24 12.79
N VAL A 157 3.86 -6.49 13.74
CA VAL A 157 2.98 -5.34 13.49
C VAL A 157 3.64 -4.09 14.04
N ILE A 158 3.71 -3.04 13.23
CA ILE A 158 4.13 -1.68 13.63
C ILE A 158 2.90 -0.82 13.85
N ASP A 159 2.90 -0.01 14.91
CA ASP A 159 2.04 1.15 15.08
C ASP A 159 2.78 2.38 14.55
N ILE A 160 2.20 3.06 13.56
CA ILE A 160 2.77 4.24 12.90
C ILE A 160 2.16 5.49 13.52
N VAL A 161 2.96 6.21 14.30
CA VAL A 161 2.53 7.44 14.97
C VAL A 161 3.04 8.65 14.19
N SER A 162 2.15 9.41 13.58
CA SER A 162 2.48 10.69 12.94
C SER A 162 2.86 11.73 14.00
N LYS A 163 3.94 12.48 13.80
CA LYS A 163 4.37 13.56 14.71
C LYS A 163 3.86 14.93 14.28
N SER A 164 3.49 15.11 13.03
CA SER A 164 3.17 16.40 12.42
C SER A 164 1.68 16.62 12.17
N SER A 165 0.89 15.56 12.13
CA SER A 165 -0.54 15.61 11.82
C SER A 165 -1.30 14.54 12.57
N SER A 166 -2.62 14.64 12.61
CA SER A 166 -3.50 13.61 13.20
C SER A 166 -3.56 12.31 12.37
N TRP A 167 -2.82 12.22 11.26
CA TRP A 167 -2.76 11.05 10.38
C TRP A 167 -1.45 11.00 9.59
N TYR A 168 -1.13 9.82 9.04
CA TYR A 168 0.13 9.54 8.35
C TYR A 168 0.08 10.00 6.88
N ASP A 169 0.28 11.31 6.65
CA ASP A 169 0.30 11.93 5.33
C ASP A 169 1.64 11.75 4.59
N TYR A 170 1.73 12.30 3.37
CA TYR A 170 2.95 12.25 2.57
C TYR A 170 4.17 12.84 3.30
N THR A 171 3.98 13.95 4.00
CA THR A 171 5.05 14.61 4.76
C THR A 171 5.50 13.74 5.95
N ALA A 172 4.55 13.15 6.68
CA ALA A 172 4.84 12.22 7.76
C ALA A 172 5.58 10.96 7.29
N LYS A 173 5.33 10.51 6.04
CA LYS A 173 5.99 9.35 5.43
C LYS A 173 7.45 9.60 5.05
N TYR A 174 7.77 10.78 4.53
CA TYR A 174 9.05 11.02 3.86
C TYR A 174 9.93 12.10 4.51
N ALA A 175 9.37 12.96 5.38
CA ALA A 175 10.18 13.92 6.11
C ALA A 175 11.02 13.21 7.20
N PRO A 176 12.29 13.58 7.37
CA PRO A 176 13.12 13.05 8.46
C PRO A 176 12.43 13.26 9.82
N GLY A 177 12.13 12.17 10.54
CA GLY A 177 11.45 12.23 11.83
C GLY A 177 9.94 12.58 11.76
N GLY A 178 9.29 12.50 10.59
CA GLY A 178 7.86 12.78 10.40
C GLY A 178 6.94 11.78 11.05
N SER A 179 7.40 10.54 11.27
CA SER A 179 6.70 9.49 12.01
C SER A 179 7.59 8.83 13.05
N GLN A 180 6.95 8.17 14.00
CA GLN A 180 7.58 7.24 14.94
C GLN A 180 6.98 5.85 14.71
N HIS A 181 7.83 4.83 14.71
CA HIS A 181 7.42 3.45 14.61
C HIS A 181 7.53 2.80 15.98
N ILE A 182 6.43 2.21 16.44
CA ILE A 182 6.39 1.41 17.67
C ILE A 182 6.37 -0.06 17.26
N LEU A 183 7.45 -0.77 17.47
CA LEU A 183 7.63 -2.16 17.09
C LEU A 183 8.16 -3.00 18.26
N PRO A 184 7.45 -4.02 18.77
CA PRO A 184 6.09 -4.41 18.32
C PRO A 184 5.04 -3.36 18.69
N ALA A 185 3.95 -3.28 17.92
CA ALA A 185 2.84 -2.38 18.21
C ALA A 185 2.25 -2.64 19.61
N GLU A 186 2.04 -1.58 20.38
CA GLU A 186 1.44 -1.64 21.72
C GLU A 186 -0.09 -1.66 21.61
N ILE A 187 -0.63 -2.84 21.28
CA ILE A 187 -2.04 -3.12 21.06
C ILE A 187 -2.42 -4.46 21.73
N PRO A 188 -3.71 -4.73 21.98
CA PRO A 188 -4.14 -6.03 22.49
C PRO A 188 -3.63 -7.18 21.63
N GLN A 189 -3.15 -8.25 22.29
CA GLN A 189 -2.55 -9.41 21.60
C GLN A 189 -3.51 -10.07 20.58
N ALA A 190 -4.83 -10.01 20.84
CA ALA A 190 -5.82 -10.52 19.91
C ALA A 190 -5.83 -9.71 18.59
N ILE A 191 -5.77 -8.38 18.69
CA ILE A 191 -5.70 -7.47 17.53
C ILE A 191 -4.38 -7.65 16.77
N TYR A 192 -3.26 -7.82 17.50
CA TYR A 192 -1.96 -8.07 16.90
C TYR A 192 -1.98 -9.33 16.01
N ARG A 193 -2.50 -10.45 16.54
CA ARG A 193 -2.64 -11.69 15.79
C ARG A 193 -3.64 -11.57 14.64
N GLN A 194 -4.73 -10.85 14.85
CA GLN A 194 -5.71 -10.58 13.80
C GLN A 194 -5.10 -9.79 12.64
N ALA A 195 -4.27 -8.77 12.92
CA ALA A 195 -3.57 -8.00 11.89
C ALA A 195 -2.63 -8.90 11.06
N GLN A 196 -1.88 -9.81 11.71
CA GLN A 196 -1.03 -10.78 11.02
C GLN A 196 -1.84 -11.73 10.13
N GLU A 197 -2.95 -12.28 10.65
CA GLU A 197 -3.83 -13.17 9.89
C GLU A 197 -4.45 -12.45 8.69
N LEU A 198 -4.98 -11.25 8.89
CA LEU A 198 -5.60 -10.46 7.83
C LEU A 198 -4.58 -10.04 6.77
N ALA A 199 -3.33 -9.68 7.15
CA ALA A 199 -2.26 -9.39 6.21
C ALA A 199 -1.95 -10.58 5.29
N LEU A 200 -1.80 -11.76 5.87
CA LEU A 200 -1.53 -12.99 5.10
C LEU A 200 -2.71 -13.37 4.20
N ARG A 201 -3.94 -13.24 4.70
CA ARG A 201 -5.14 -13.50 3.89
C ARG A 201 -5.29 -12.49 2.75
N ALA A 202 -4.99 -11.22 2.99
CA ALA A 202 -5.03 -10.17 1.96
C ALA A 202 -3.97 -10.40 0.89
N HIS A 203 -2.74 -10.75 1.29
CA HIS A 203 -1.66 -11.17 0.40
C HIS A 203 -2.11 -12.29 -0.54
N ARG A 204 -2.68 -13.34 0.01
CA ARG A 204 -3.17 -14.50 -0.75
C ARG A 204 -4.37 -14.17 -1.62
N ALA A 205 -5.30 -13.35 -1.14
CA ALA A 205 -6.52 -12.99 -1.88
C ALA A 205 -6.21 -12.21 -3.16
N LEU A 206 -5.18 -11.35 -3.14
CA LEU A 206 -4.71 -10.65 -4.34
C LEU A 206 -3.83 -11.51 -5.25
N GLY A 207 -3.37 -12.68 -4.79
CA GLY A 207 -2.37 -13.47 -5.47
C GLY A 207 -0.96 -12.88 -5.40
N CYS A 208 -0.65 -12.15 -4.33
CA CYS A 208 0.69 -11.60 -4.11
C CYS A 208 1.73 -12.70 -3.95
N ARG A 209 2.97 -12.39 -4.28
CA ARG A 209 4.16 -13.23 -4.12
C ARG A 209 5.33 -12.38 -3.61
N GLY A 210 6.38 -13.05 -3.13
CA GLY A 210 7.53 -12.36 -2.59
C GLY A 210 7.18 -11.61 -1.31
N VAL A 211 7.34 -10.31 -1.32
CA VAL A 211 7.08 -9.42 -0.18
C VAL A 211 5.88 -8.53 -0.46
N SER A 212 5.02 -8.37 0.53
CA SER A 212 3.96 -7.34 0.52
C SER A 212 3.82 -6.71 1.90
N ARG A 213 3.08 -5.59 1.99
CA ARG A 213 2.77 -4.90 3.24
C ARG A 213 1.29 -4.52 3.26
N ALA A 214 0.59 -4.95 4.28
CA ALA A 214 -0.81 -4.61 4.51
C ALA A 214 -0.90 -3.48 5.55
N ASP A 215 -1.68 -2.44 5.24
CA ASP A 215 -1.88 -1.27 6.08
C ASP A 215 -3.32 -1.27 6.63
N PHE A 216 -3.47 -0.94 7.92
CA PHE A 216 -4.75 -1.05 8.66
C PHE A 216 -5.04 0.22 9.44
N ARG A 217 -6.33 0.40 9.77
CA ARG A 217 -6.79 1.28 10.85
C ARG A 217 -7.40 0.45 11.96
N TYR A 218 -7.04 0.76 13.19
CA TYR A 218 -7.56 0.14 14.39
C TYR A 218 -8.21 1.18 15.28
N ASP A 219 -9.54 1.11 15.43
CA ASP A 219 -10.32 1.99 16.32
C ASP A 219 -10.14 1.52 17.77
N ASP A 220 -9.07 1.96 18.40
CA ASP A 220 -8.65 1.55 19.75
C ASP A 220 -9.46 2.20 20.88
N ALA A 221 -10.20 3.26 20.58
CA ALA A 221 -10.99 4.01 21.58
C ALA A 221 -12.51 3.86 21.41
N GLY A 222 -12.98 3.31 20.28
CA GLY A 222 -14.41 3.19 19.95
C GLY A 222 -14.88 1.76 19.79
N THR A 223 -15.09 1.33 18.55
CA THR A 223 -15.69 0.02 18.23
C THR A 223 -14.77 -1.17 18.42
N GLY A 224 -13.45 -0.94 18.49
CA GLY A 224 -12.45 -2.01 18.49
C GLY A 224 -12.24 -2.66 17.10
N GLU A 225 -12.79 -2.11 16.03
CA GLU A 225 -12.67 -2.67 14.70
C GLU A 225 -11.25 -2.51 14.14
N LEU A 226 -10.77 -3.57 13.46
CA LEU A 226 -9.54 -3.55 12.68
C LEU A 226 -9.89 -3.63 11.20
N ILE A 227 -9.60 -2.57 10.45
CA ILE A 227 -9.99 -2.40 9.05
C ILE A 227 -8.76 -2.39 8.16
N LEU A 228 -8.74 -3.27 7.14
CA LEU A 228 -7.74 -3.28 6.09
C LEU A 228 -7.95 -2.11 5.13
N LEU A 229 -6.93 -1.30 4.93
CA LEU A 229 -6.94 -0.17 4.00
C LEU A 229 -6.48 -0.58 2.61
N GLU A 230 -5.28 -1.15 2.52
CA GLU A 230 -4.63 -1.52 1.25
C GLU A 230 -3.52 -2.56 1.48
N VAL A 231 -3.05 -3.14 0.38
CA VAL A 231 -1.84 -3.96 0.33
C VAL A 231 -0.86 -3.35 -0.67
N ASN A 232 0.35 -3.09 -0.22
CA ASN A 232 1.45 -2.65 -1.07
C ASN A 232 2.23 -3.87 -1.57
N THR A 233 2.22 -4.10 -2.87
CA THR A 233 2.91 -5.25 -3.50
C THR A 233 4.39 -5.00 -3.74
N GLN A 234 4.83 -3.74 -3.63
CA GLN A 234 6.22 -3.32 -3.81
C GLN A 234 6.61 -2.30 -2.75
N PRO A 235 6.64 -2.73 -1.47
CA PRO A 235 6.96 -1.83 -0.37
C PRO A 235 8.40 -1.33 -0.45
N GLY A 236 8.64 -0.16 0.15
CA GLY A 236 9.98 0.45 0.21
C GLY A 236 11.01 -0.46 0.85
N MET A 237 12.24 -0.38 0.34
CA MET A 237 13.38 -1.21 0.75
C MET A 237 14.61 -0.36 1.12
N THR A 238 14.39 0.84 1.67
CA THR A 238 15.47 1.69 2.20
C THR A 238 15.71 1.41 3.69
N GLY A 239 16.77 1.96 4.27
CA GLY A 239 17.10 1.80 5.69
C GLY A 239 16.04 2.34 6.67
N THR A 240 15.07 3.15 6.21
CA THR A 240 13.95 3.68 7.00
C THR A 240 12.62 3.06 6.61
N SER A 241 12.62 2.06 5.74
CA SER A 241 11.40 1.40 5.27
C SER A 241 10.90 0.36 6.25
N LEU A 242 9.58 0.24 6.35
CA LEU A 242 8.87 -0.61 7.32
C LEU A 242 9.15 -2.11 7.15
N VAL A 243 9.32 -2.58 5.92
CA VAL A 243 9.58 -4.02 5.67
C VAL A 243 10.96 -4.47 6.15
N PRO A 244 12.05 -3.77 5.84
CA PRO A 244 13.36 -4.06 6.45
C PRO A 244 13.34 -4.00 7.97
N GLU A 245 12.63 -3.05 8.58
CA GLU A 245 12.50 -2.92 10.03
C GLU A 245 11.78 -4.14 10.63
N LEU A 246 10.65 -4.55 10.05
CA LEU A 246 9.90 -5.75 10.44
C LEU A 246 10.72 -7.04 10.27
N ALA A 247 11.49 -7.14 9.18
CA ALA A 247 12.37 -8.28 8.94
C ALA A 247 13.49 -8.36 9.97
N ALA A 248 14.12 -7.23 10.31
CA ALA A 248 15.14 -7.15 11.35
C ALA A 248 14.60 -7.56 12.72
N HIS A 249 13.39 -7.09 13.08
CA HIS A 249 12.71 -7.49 14.32
C HIS A 249 12.44 -9.01 14.37
N ALA A 250 12.16 -9.62 13.20
CA ALA A 250 12.00 -11.07 13.07
C ALA A 250 13.34 -11.84 12.97
N GLY A 251 14.49 -11.18 13.21
CA GLY A 251 15.82 -11.79 13.17
C GLY A 251 16.41 -11.97 11.78
N LYS A 252 15.85 -11.34 10.75
CA LYS A 252 16.35 -11.42 9.37
C LYS A 252 17.08 -10.11 9.02
N SER A 253 18.40 -10.16 8.78
CA SER A 253 19.16 -8.99 8.36
C SER A 253 18.69 -8.45 7.00
N TYR A 254 19.04 -7.21 6.68
CA TYR A 254 18.72 -6.59 5.39
C TYR A 254 19.27 -7.41 4.22
N GLU A 255 20.52 -7.85 4.31
CA GLU A 255 21.17 -8.69 3.31
C GLU A 255 20.45 -10.04 3.14
N ALA A 256 20.04 -10.65 4.25
CA ALA A 256 19.29 -11.91 4.23
C ALA A 256 17.90 -11.72 3.59
N LEU A 257 17.23 -10.58 3.85
CA LEU A 257 15.96 -10.23 3.23
C LEU A 257 16.12 -10.06 1.70
N VAL A 258 17.07 -9.23 1.26
CA VAL A 258 17.30 -8.98 -0.17
C VAL A 258 17.75 -10.25 -0.89
N THR A 259 18.61 -11.04 -0.27
CA THR A 259 19.03 -12.35 -0.82
C THR A 259 17.85 -13.28 -0.98
N TRP A 260 16.97 -13.35 0.03
CA TRP A 260 15.75 -14.15 -0.06
C TRP A 260 14.86 -13.68 -1.23
N MET A 261 14.64 -12.36 -1.38
CA MET A 261 13.83 -11.79 -2.46
C MET A 261 14.40 -12.09 -3.84
N VAL A 262 15.72 -12.01 -4.01
CA VAL A 262 16.40 -12.35 -5.28
C VAL A 262 16.27 -13.85 -5.58
N ASN A 263 16.39 -14.71 -4.58
CA ASN A 263 16.22 -16.16 -4.75
C ASN A 263 14.76 -16.60 -5.00
N ASP A 264 13.78 -15.81 -4.52
CA ASP A 264 12.35 -16.01 -4.78
C ASP A 264 11.94 -15.52 -6.17
N ALA A 265 12.77 -14.71 -6.83
CA ALA A 265 12.45 -14.11 -8.12
C ALA A 265 12.17 -15.18 -9.18
N SER A 266 11.13 -14.97 -9.96
CA SER A 266 10.71 -15.87 -11.05
C SER A 266 9.93 -15.11 -12.11
N VAL A 267 9.63 -15.74 -13.22
CA VAL A 267 8.59 -15.36 -14.17
C VAL A 267 7.30 -16.13 -13.84
N ASP A 268 6.21 -15.83 -14.54
CA ASP A 268 4.89 -16.45 -14.34
C ASP A 268 4.34 -16.22 -12.91
N ARG A 269 4.45 -14.98 -12.45
CA ARG A 269 4.01 -14.53 -11.13
C ARG A 269 2.58 -14.04 -11.08
#